data_735937bf6c97eb4936714e155f94aa6f
#
_entry.id   735937bf6c97eb4936714e155f94aa6f
#
_cell.length_a   1.000
_cell.length_b   1.000
_cell.length_c   1.000
_cell.angle_alpha   90.00
_cell.angle_beta   90.00
_cell.angle_gamma   90.00
#
_symmetry.space_group_name_H-M   'P 1'
#
loop_
_entity.id
_entity.type
_entity.pdbx_description
1 polymer ?
#
loop_
_entity_poly.entity_id
_entity_poly.type
_entity_poly.pdbx_seq_one_letter_code
_entity_poly.pdbx_strand_id
1 'polypeptide(L)'
;MSPENTMLSDIFDIFEQLYKMMSDVKSSDHSKIFEYLTNLGKTLAESDRASFWKWDKNNHTLWTTAATGSERITIPDTTGLVGKALSDGKVLVTNDPYNNPYFNSDVDKKTGYVTKSILVMPVANIKGEFIGAYQVINKLTGDGKFDEKEDCKKLSLAAVICCLALESDVFLEESYTDKLTKLKNRMGFFADFTKTYKDIIKDPTRKLSLFICDIDKFKRVNDTYGHNAGDEVLKHVAGIMSENTRDVDGMYRWGGEEFIMIMTDTDINGCAEKAETLRKIIEASECVAEGNVIKHTMSFGVTQFDPAKTIEENISDADQKLYTAKESGRNRVIV
;
A
#
# COMPACT_ATOMS: atom_id res chain seq x y z
N MET A 1 -9.55 42.22 -5.81
CA MET A 1 -10.12 41.03 -6.49
C MET A 1 -11.42 40.70 -5.83
N SER A 2 -12.41 40.19 -6.57
CA SER A 2 -13.62 39.68 -5.91
C SER A 2 -13.29 38.40 -5.15
N PRO A 3 -14.06 38.06 -4.09
CA PRO A 3 -13.83 36.80 -3.34
C PRO A 3 -13.82 35.54 -4.24
N GLU A 4 -14.64 35.54 -5.28
CA GLU A 4 -14.68 34.45 -6.28
C GLU A 4 -13.39 34.33 -7.09
N ASN A 5 -12.76 35.44 -7.46
CA ASN A 5 -11.49 35.43 -8.16
C ASN A 5 -10.34 34.95 -7.27
N THR A 6 -10.39 35.22 -5.97
CA THR A 6 -9.40 34.72 -5.01
C THR A 6 -9.53 33.20 -4.84
N MET A 7 -10.74 32.70 -4.63
CA MET A 7 -11.00 31.26 -4.51
C MET A 7 -10.58 30.49 -5.77
N LEU A 8 -10.85 31.03 -6.96
CA LEU A 8 -10.45 30.39 -8.23
C LEU A 8 -8.93 30.34 -8.36
N SER A 9 -8.23 31.41 -7.95
CA SER A 9 -6.76 31.45 -7.91
C SER A 9 -6.20 30.36 -6.98
N ASP A 10 -6.74 30.26 -5.75
CA ASP A 10 -6.30 29.26 -4.77
C ASP A 10 -6.49 27.83 -5.27
N ILE A 11 -7.59 27.55 -5.98
CA ILE A 11 -7.86 26.27 -6.59
C ILE A 11 -6.82 25.96 -7.69
N PHE A 12 -6.51 26.91 -8.57
CA PHE A 12 -5.50 26.70 -9.59
C PHE A 12 -4.10 26.49 -8.99
N ASP A 13 -3.76 27.20 -7.92
CA ASP A 13 -2.48 27.02 -7.22
C ASP A 13 -2.36 25.61 -6.63
N ILE A 14 -3.45 25.06 -6.06
CA ILE A 14 -3.49 23.67 -5.56
C ILE A 14 -3.29 22.68 -6.72
N PHE A 15 -3.97 22.89 -7.86
CA PHE A 15 -3.80 22.03 -9.03
C PHE A 15 -2.40 22.12 -9.64
N GLU A 16 -1.79 23.31 -9.69
CA GLU A 16 -0.42 23.47 -10.15
C GLU A 16 0.58 22.74 -9.24
N GLN A 17 0.38 22.79 -7.93
CA GLN A 17 1.21 22.07 -6.97
C GLN A 17 1.05 20.55 -7.11
N LEU A 18 -0.20 20.07 -7.27
CA LEU A 18 -0.48 18.65 -7.56
C LEU A 18 0.22 18.20 -8.85
N TYR A 19 0.11 19.00 -9.92
CA TYR A 19 0.75 18.68 -11.19
C TYR A 19 2.27 18.62 -11.07
N LYS A 20 2.90 19.60 -10.43
CA LYS A 20 4.35 19.61 -10.18
C LYS A 20 4.81 18.39 -9.40
N MET A 21 4.07 18.02 -8.35
CA MET A 21 4.38 16.84 -7.54
C MET A 21 4.23 15.53 -8.32
N MET A 22 3.17 15.39 -9.14
CA MET A 22 2.96 14.21 -10.00
C MET A 22 3.99 14.13 -11.13
N SER A 23 4.54 15.26 -11.57
CA SER A 23 5.56 15.34 -12.62
C SER A 23 6.98 15.07 -12.08
N ASP A 24 7.19 15.15 -10.78
CA ASP A 24 8.48 14.82 -10.15
C ASP A 24 8.56 13.31 -9.90
N VAL A 25 9.15 12.61 -10.87
CA VAL A 25 9.36 11.14 -10.85
C VAL A 25 10.18 10.67 -9.61
N LYS A 26 10.84 11.58 -8.90
CA LYS A 26 11.63 11.27 -7.70
C LYS A 26 10.81 11.33 -6.41
N SER A 27 9.62 11.91 -6.44
CA SER A 27 8.74 12.04 -5.28
C SER A 27 7.73 10.89 -5.25
N SER A 28 8.09 9.78 -4.61
CA SER A 28 7.19 8.64 -4.37
C SER A 28 6.32 8.81 -3.11
N ASP A 29 6.22 10.01 -2.56
CA ASP A 29 5.46 10.28 -1.34
C ASP A 29 4.00 10.61 -1.66
N HIS A 30 3.21 9.57 -1.90
CA HIS A 30 1.77 9.69 -2.15
C HIS A 30 0.98 10.28 -0.97
N SER A 31 1.55 10.32 0.25
CA SER A 31 0.88 10.91 1.41
C SER A 31 0.56 12.39 1.21
N LYS A 32 1.44 13.12 0.52
CA LYS A 32 1.25 14.54 0.20
C LYS A 32 0.08 14.78 -0.77
N ILE A 33 -0.23 13.85 -1.65
CA ILE A 33 -1.39 13.97 -2.56
C ILE A 33 -2.67 14.15 -1.75
N PHE A 34 -2.86 13.33 -0.73
CA PHE A 34 -4.06 13.43 0.11
C PHE A 34 -4.11 14.72 0.94
N GLU A 35 -2.96 15.27 1.34
CA GLU A 35 -2.89 16.58 1.98
C GLU A 35 -3.39 17.68 1.04
N TYR A 36 -2.91 17.72 -0.21
CA TYR A 36 -3.38 18.69 -1.21
C TYR A 36 -4.86 18.50 -1.53
N LEU A 37 -5.33 17.28 -1.68
CA LEU A 37 -6.74 17.00 -1.95
C LEU A 37 -7.63 17.37 -0.76
N THR A 38 -7.16 17.17 0.47
CA THR A 38 -7.87 17.62 1.67
C THR A 38 -7.96 19.15 1.71
N ASN A 39 -6.87 19.85 1.38
CA ASN A 39 -6.85 21.30 1.26
C ASN A 39 -7.73 21.82 0.13
N LEU A 40 -7.83 21.12 -1.00
CA LEU A 40 -8.78 21.44 -2.06
C LEU A 40 -10.22 21.40 -1.52
N GLY A 41 -10.59 20.35 -0.80
CA GLY A 41 -11.93 20.27 -0.19
C GLY A 41 -12.18 21.37 0.84
N LYS A 42 -11.17 21.72 1.65
CA LYS A 42 -11.23 22.85 2.57
C LYS A 42 -11.53 24.17 1.86
N THR A 43 -10.80 24.46 0.77
CA THR A 43 -10.95 25.68 -0.04
C THR A 43 -12.30 25.73 -0.75
N LEU A 44 -12.71 24.63 -1.38
CA LEU A 44 -14.00 24.54 -2.08
C LEU A 44 -15.20 24.71 -1.15
N ALA A 45 -15.13 24.12 0.05
CA ALA A 45 -16.18 24.26 1.06
C ALA A 45 -16.07 25.54 1.87
N GLU A 46 -15.05 26.38 1.67
CA GLU A 46 -14.77 27.60 2.43
C GLU A 46 -14.83 27.32 3.94
N SER A 47 -14.14 26.25 4.39
CA SER A 47 -14.17 25.75 5.76
C SER A 47 -12.86 25.98 6.50
N ASP A 48 -12.89 25.98 7.83
CA ASP A 48 -11.69 26.12 8.66
C ASP A 48 -10.81 24.86 8.62
N ARG A 49 -11.46 23.68 8.65
CA ARG A 49 -10.77 22.37 8.61
C ARG A 49 -11.45 21.43 7.62
N ALA A 50 -10.63 20.54 7.07
CA ALA A 50 -11.08 19.41 6.28
C ALA A 50 -10.31 18.15 6.65
N SER A 51 -10.92 17.01 6.45
CA SER A 51 -10.30 15.69 6.55
C SER A 51 -10.95 14.72 5.57
N PHE A 52 -10.14 13.81 5.06
CA PHE A 52 -10.62 12.67 4.30
C PHE A 52 -10.44 11.41 5.13
N TRP A 53 -11.54 10.69 5.35
CA TRP A 53 -11.61 9.46 6.12
C TRP A 53 -11.67 8.27 5.17
N LYS A 54 -10.72 7.32 5.27
CA LYS A 54 -10.77 6.06 4.56
C LYS A 54 -11.48 5.01 5.43
N TRP A 55 -12.33 4.20 4.82
CA TRP A 55 -13.06 3.15 5.50
C TRP A 55 -12.42 1.78 5.26
N ASP A 56 -11.88 1.20 6.32
CA ASP A 56 -11.45 -0.19 6.36
C ASP A 56 -12.59 -1.06 6.90
N LYS A 57 -13.38 -1.61 5.99
CA LYS A 57 -14.54 -2.46 6.32
C LYS A 57 -14.15 -3.79 6.98
N ASN A 58 -12.97 -4.31 6.65
CA ASN A 58 -12.51 -5.59 7.18
C ASN A 58 -12.11 -5.48 8.64
N ASN A 59 -11.48 -4.38 9.01
CA ASN A 59 -11.04 -4.12 10.38
C ASN A 59 -12.01 -3.24 11.17
N HIS A 60 -13.17 -2.87 10.61
CA HIS A 60 -14.17 -2.00 11.23
C HIS A 60 -13.59 -0.68 11.74
N THR A 61 -12.71 -0.04 10.95
CA THR A 61 -12.05 1.21 11.32
C THR A 61 -12.20 2.29 10.25
N LEU A 62 -12.21 3.53 10.73
CA LEU A 62 -12.05 4.75 9.92
C LEU A 62 -10.73 5.40 10.29
N TRP A 63 -9.97 5.85 9.31
CA TRP A 63 -8.75 6.59 9.57
C TRP A 63 -8.55 7.72 8.57
N THR A 64 -7.93 8.82 9.03
CA THR A 64 -7.66 9.97 8.17
C THR A 64 -6.45 9.73 7.30
N THR A 65 -6.58 9.89 5.98
CA THR A 65 -5.44 9.93 5.04
C THR A 65 -4.68 11.25 5.18
N ALA A 66 -5.42 12.35 5.41
CA ALA A 66 -4.93 13.66 5.75
C ALA A 66 -6.00 14.39 6.57
N ALA A 67 -5.57 15.23 7.49
CA ALA A 67 -6.44 16.08 8.30
C ALA A 67 -5.73 17.40 8.58
N THR A 68 -6.40 18.53 8.31
CA THR A 68 -5.83 19.85 8.53
C THR A 68 -5.54 20.06 10.03
N GLY A 69 -4.26 20.24 10.38
CA GLY A 69 -3.82 20.58 11.73
C GLY A 69 -3.81 19.43 12.73
N SER A 70 -3.81 18.18 12.29
CA SER A 70 -3.66 17.02 13.19
C SER A 70 -2.89 15.87 12.53
N GLU A 71 -2.30 15.00 13.36
CA GLU A 71 -1.75 13.71 12.95
C GLU A 71 -2.88 12.75 12.54
N ARG A 72 -2.48 11.59 11.97
CA ARG A 72 -3.42 10.52 11.58
C ARG A 72 -4.32 10.11 12.75
N ILE A 73 -5.63 10.19 12.55
CA ILE A 73 -6.65 9.78 13.50
C ILE A 73 -7.22 8.43 13.05
N THR A 74 -7.36 7.49 13.98
CA THR A 74 -8.05 6.21 13.73
C THR A 74 -9.16 6.03 14.76
N ILE A 75 -10.36 5.68 14.30
CA ILE A 75 -11.56 5.48 15.13
C ILE A 75 -12.34 4.23 14.65
N PRO A 76 -13.17 3.60 15.48
CA PRO A 76 -14.14 2.61 15.02
C PRO A 76 -15.08 3.19 13.96
N ASP A 77 -15.50 2.37 12.98
CA ASP A 77 -16.36 2.80 11.86
C ASP A 77 -17.81 3.16 12.29
N THR A 78 -18.19 2.85 13.51
CA THR A 78 -19.45 3.24 14.12
C THR A 78 -19.41 4.61 14.83
N THR A 79 -18.24 5.26 14.86
CA THR A 79 -18.02 6.45 15.68
C THR A 79 -18.31 7.74 14.90
N GLY A 80 -19.04 8.63 15.55
CA GLY A 80 -19.22 10.02 15.12
C GLY A 80 -20.09 10.19 13.87
N LEU A 81 -20.12 11.42 13.38
CA LEU A 81 -20.89 11.78 12.17
C LEU A 81 -20.37 11.08 10.92
N VAL A 82 -19.07 10.79 10.84
CA VAL A 82 -18.47 10.09 9.70
C VAL A 82 -18.97 8.65 9.63
N GLY A 83 -18.91 7.92 10.75
CA GLY A 83 -19.43 6.55 10.81
C GLY A 83 -20.93 6.50 10.49
N LYS A 84 -21.70 7.46 11.02
CA LYS A 84 -23.13 7.55 10.73
C LYS A 84 -23.43 7.84 9.26
N ALA A 85 -22.71 8.78 8.64
CA ALA A 85 -22.88 9.11 7.23
C ALA A 85 -22.58 7.92 6.30
N LEU A 86 -21.52 7.17 6.59
CA LEU A 86 -21.13 5.97 5.83
C LEU A 86 -22.11 4.82 6.03
N SER A 87 -22.57 4.60 7.26
CA SER A 87 -23.59 3.58 7.58
C SER A 87 -24.91 3.84 6.86
N ASP A 88 -25.36 5.10 6.82
CA ASP A 88 -26.61 5.49 6.17
C ASP A 88 -26.46 5.66 4.65
N GLY A 89 -25.23 5.78 4.16
CA GLY A 89 -24.95 6.11 2.76
C GLY A 89 -25.46 7.49 2.35
N LYS A 90 -25.51 8.45 3.28
CA LYS A 90 -26.09 9.77 3.07
C LYS A 90 -25.19 10.89 3.58
N VAL A 91 -25.28 12.03 2.92
CA VAL A 91 -24.71 13.28 3.43
C VAL A 91 -25.31 13.62 4.78
N LEU A 92 -24.48 14.07 5.70
CA LEU A 92 -24.92 14.62 6.98
C LEU A 92 -24.41 16.05 7.14
N VAL A 93 -25.33 16.96 7.41
CA VAL A 93 -25.03 18.35 7.77
C VAL A 93 -25.56 18.63 9.16
N THR A 94 -24.75 19.23 10.00
CA THR A 94 -25.19 19.78 11.29
C THR A 94 -24.56 21.14 11.49
N ASN A 95 -25.43 22.13 11.75
CA ASN A 95 -25.05 23.50 12.09
C ASN A 95 -25.24 23.78 13.59
N ASP A 96 -25.48 22.74 14.36
CA ASP A 96 -25.49 22.69 15.81
C ASP A 96 -24.96 21.33 16.29
N PRO A 97 -23.63 21.11 16.19
CA PRO A 97 -23.05 19.80 16.46
C PRO A 97 -23.22 19.33 17.90
N TYR A 98 -23.17 20.23 18.87
CA TYR A 98 -23.28 19.83 20.30
C TYR A 98 -24.65 19.29 20.68
N ASN A 99 -25.71 19.61 19.94
CA ASN A 99 -27.05 19.04 20.10
C ASN A 99 -27.28 17.82 19.17
N ASN A 100 -26.30 17.43 18.36
CA ASN A 100 -26.40 16.27 17.50
C ASN A 100 -25.94 14.99 18.23
N PRO A 101 -26.81 13.96 18.36
CA PRO A 101 -26.49 12.75 19.14
C PRO A 101 -25.29 11.94 18.62
N TYR A 102 -24.90 12.14 17.38
CA TYR A 102 -23.76 11.46 16.77
C TYR A 102 -22.46 12.26 16.83
N PHE A 103 -22.51 13.51 17.34
CA PHE A 103 -21.30 14.32 17.45
C PHE A 103 -20.44 13.88 18.63
N ASN A 104 -19.17 13.55 18.35
CA ASN A 104 -18.19 13.27 19.39
C ASN A 104 -17.38 14.53 19.73
N SER A 105 -17.63 15.11 20.89
CA SER A 105 -16.97 16.32 21.37
C SER A 105 -15.61 16.10 22.05
N ASP A 106 -15.09 14.88 22.08
CA ASP A 106 -13.86 14.57 22.84
C ASP A 106 -12.62 15.26 22.28
N VAL A 107 -12.57 15.45 20.95
CA VAL A 107 -11.48 16.20 20.30
C VAL A 107 -11.55 17.68 20.72
N ASP A 108 -12.73 18.27 20.68
CA ASP A 108 -12.95 19.68 21.06
C ASP A 108 -12.57 19.90 22.53
N LYS A 109 -12.99 19.00 23.43
CA LYS A 109 -12.63 19.06 24.87
C LYS A 109 -11.13 18.97 25.11
N LYS A 110 -10.41 18.13 24.34
CA LYS A 110 -8.95 17.94 24.47
C LYS A 110 -8.15 19.09 23.90
N THR A 111 -8.62 19.70 22.81
CA THR A 111 -7.85 20.70 22.04
C THR A 111 -8.28 22.13 22.31
N GLY A 112 -9.44 22.33 22.96
CA GLY A 112 -10.07 23.65 23.08
C GLY A 112 -10.67 24.17 21.78
N TYR A 113 -10.75 23.35 20.75
CA TYR A 113 -11.39 23.72 19.49
C TYR A 113 -12.92 23.77 19.66
N VAL A 114 -13.56 24.68 18.96
CA VAL A 114 -15.04 24.83 19.00
C VAL A 114 -15.60 24.53 17.62
N THR A 115 -16.32 23.43 17.54
CA THR A 115 -17.00 23.02 16.31
C THR A 115 -18.38 23.67 16.24
N LYS A 116 -18.64 24.47 15.19
CA LYS A 116 -19.89 25.22 15.00
C LYS A 116 -20.77 24.60 13.91
N SER A 117 -20.17 24.10 12.87
CA SER A 117 -20.86 23.45 11.75
C SER A 117 -20.01 22.33 11.18
N ILE A 118 -20.67 21.26 10.73
CA ILE A 118 -20.02 20.09 10.10
C ILE A 118 -20.86 19.67 8.89
N LEU A 119 -20.14 19.33 7.81
CA LEU A 119 -20.69 18.59 6.69
C LEU A 119 -19.84 17.34 6.48
N VAL A 120 -20.50 16.19 6.36
CA VAL A 120 -19.89 14.89 6.03
C VAL A 120 -20.52 14.37 4.75
N MET A 121 -19.70 14.11 3.75
CA MET A 121 -20.12 13.56 2.45
C MET A 121 -19.47 12.20 2.21
N PRO A 122 -20.24 11.09 2.18
CA PRO A 122 -19.73 9.78 1.77
C PRO A 122 -19.16 9.82 0.36
N VAL A 123 -18.06 9.11 0.15
CA VAL A 123 -17.38 9.00 -1.14
C VAL A 123 -17.42 7.56 -1.59
N ALA A 124 -18.01 7.33 -2.76
CA ALA A 124 -18.10 6.02 -3.38
C ALA A 124 -17.04 5.85 -4.48
N ASN A 125 -16.62 4.61 -4.70
CA ASN A 125 -15.77 4.23 -5.81
C ASN A 125 -16.58 4.11 -7.12
N ILE A 126 -15.89 3.80 -8.23
CA ILE A 126 -16.55 3.63 -9.55
C ILE A 126 -17.53 2.45 -9.60
N LYS A 127 -17.49 1.53 -8.62
CA LYS A 127 -18.46 0.43 -8.47
C LYS A 127 -19.68 0.83 -7.64
N GLY A 128 -19.72 2.06 -7.12
CA GLY A 128 -20.78 2.54 -6.24
C GLY A 128 -20.64 2.12 -4.77
N GLU A 129 -19.50 1.57 -4.37
CA GLU A 129 -19.23 1.16 -3.00
C GLU A 129 -18.60 2.32 -2.22
N PHE A 130 -19.12 2.63 -1.03
CA PHE A 130 -18.51 3.65 -0.18
C PHE A 130 -17.14 3.18 0.32
N ILE A 131 -16.12 4.02 0.09
CA ILE A 131 -14.71 3.76 0.42
C ILE A 131 -14.20 4.71 1.51
N GLY A 132 -14.96 5.75 1.82
CA GLY A 132 -14.60 6.76 2.80
C GLY A 132 -15.56 7.94 2.80
N ALA A 133 -15.17 9.00 3.47
CA ALA A 133 -15.96 10.24 3.54
C ALA A 133 -15.09 11.48 3.61
N TYR A 134 -15.55 12.55 2.98
CA TYR A 134 -15.06 13.90 3.22
C TYR A 134 -15.79 14.51 4.41
N GLN A 135 -15.03 15.12 5.32
CA GLN A 135 -15.54 15.91 6.42
C GLN A 135 -14.97 17.32 6.37
N VAL A 136 -15.82 18.33 6.40
CA VAL A 136 -15.45 19.73 6.53
C VAL A 136 -16.09 20.33 7.75
N ILE A 137 -15.35 21.21 8.45
CA ILE A 137 -15.71 21.74 9.75
C ILE A 137 -15.59 23.26 9.72
N ASN A 138 -16.58 23.92 10.33
CA ASN A 138 -16.67 25.38 10.51
C ASN A 138 -16.62 26.14 9.19
N LYS A 139 -17.77 26.32 8.57
CA LYS A 139 -17.95 27.21 7.43
C LYS A 139 -17.47 28.62 7.78
N LEU A 140 -16.65 29.21 6.93
CA LEU A 140 -16.04 30.52 7.16
C LEU A 140 -16.81 31.68 6.52
N THR A 141 -17.72 31.38 5.60
CA THR A 141 -18.47 32.38 4.82
C THR A 141 -19.96 32.35 5.14
N GLY A 142 -20.67 33.40 4.74
CA GLY A 142 -22.11 33.55 5.00
C GLY A 142 -22.42 33.65 6.48
N ASP A 143 -23.40 32.89 6.94
CA ASP A 143 -23.82 32.83 8.37
C ASP A 143 -23.06 31.74 9.16
N GLY A 144 -22.01 31.14 8.56
CA GLY A 144 -21.22 30.08 9.18
C GLY A 144 -21.85 28.69 9.12
N LYS A 145 -22.89 28.52 8.31
CA LYS A 145 -23.65 27.29 8.17
C LYS A 145 -23.38 26.61 6.84
N PHE A 146 -23.30 25.29 6.86
CA PHE A 146 -23.26 24.51 5.63
C PHE A 146 -24.68 24.31 5.08
N ASP A 147 -24.81 24.49 3.76
CA ASP A 147 -25.97 24.07 2.97
C ASP A 147 -25.67 22.74 2.27
N GLU A 148 -26.54 21.75 2.47
CA GLU A 148 -26.29 20.40 1.94
C GLU A 148 -26.14 20.42 0.43
N LYS A 149 -27.01 21.15 -0.28
CA LYS A 149 -27.05 21.13 -1.75
C LYS A 149 -25.88 21.89 -2.38
N GLU A 150 -25.64 23.10 -1.90
CA GLU A 150 -24.62 23.98 -2.50
C GLU A 150 -23.20 23.56 -2.10
N ASP A 151 -22.96 23.22 -0.83
CA ASP A 151 -21.63 22.84 -0.37
C ASP A 151 -21.24 21.43 -0.84
N CYS A 152 -22.18 20.47 -0.96
CA CYS A 152 -21.89 19.18 -1.57
C CYS A 152 -21.56 19.29 -3.05
N LYS A 153 -22.21 20.18 -3.78
CA LYS A 153 -21.89 20.43 -5.19
C LYS A 153 -20.45 20.90 -5.36
N LYS A 154 -19.99 21.81 -4.50
CA LYS A 154 -18.60 22.28 -4.48
C LYS A 154 -17.64 21.17 -4.07
N LEU A 155 -17.94 20.44 -3.02
CA LEU A 155 -17.10 19.40 -2.46
C LEU A 155 -17.00 18.15 -3.34
N SER A 156 -17.98 17.91 -4.23
CA SER A 156 -18.02 16.77 -5.14
C SER A 156 -16.79 16.68 -6.05
N LEU A 157 -16.21 17.83 -6.45
CA LEU A 157 -14.98 17.85 -7.24
C LEU A 157 -13.80 17.23 -6.47
N ALA A 158 -13.57 17.67 -5.25
CA ALA A 158 -12.52 17.11 -4.40
C ALA A 158 -12.78 15.63 -4.10
N ALA A 159 -14.03 15.24 -3.86
CA ALA A 159 -14.42 13.87 -3.60
C ALA A 159 -14.12 12.92 -4.77
N VAL A 160 -14.45 13.34 -6.00
CA VAL A 160 -14.15 12.54 -7.21
C VAL A 160 -12.65 12.38 -7.39
N ILE A 161 -11.87 13.45 -7.24
CA ILE A 161 -10.41 13.37 -7.39
C ILE A 161 -9.79 12.49 -6.29
N CYS A 162 -10.25 12.61 -5.04
CA CYS A 162 -9.83 11.71 -3.96
C CYS A 162 -10.17 10.25 -4.25
N CYS A 163 -11.37 9.99 -4.76
CA CYS A 163 -11.77 8.64 -5.16
C CYS A 163 -10.80 8.07 -6.21
N LEU A 164 -10.53 8.82 -7.28
CA LEU A 164 -9.62 8.38 -8.34
C LEU A 164 -8.20 8.14 -7.82
N ALA A 165 -7.70 9.00 -6.92
CA ALA A 165 -6.39 8.85 -6.30
C ALA A 165 -6.33 7.59 -5.44
N LEU A 166 -7.35 7.33 -4.61
CA LEU A 166 -7.45 6.13 -3.78
C LEU A 166 -7.55 4.85 -4.60
N GLU A 167 -8.37 4.84 -5.66
CA GLU A 167 -8.48 3.68 -6.53
C GLU A 167 -7.19 3.40 -7.29
N SER A 168 -6.48 4.45 -7.72
CA SER A 168 -5.17 4.32 -8.34
C SER A 168 -4.15 3.70 -7.37
N ASP A 169 -4.16 4.10 -6.11
CA ASP A 169 -3.27 3.59 -5.07
C ASP A 169 -3.57 2.11 -4.75
N VAL A 170 -4.85 1.77 -4.58
CA VAL A 170 -5.30 0.38 -4.40
C VAL A 170 -4.95 -0.48 -5.62
N PHE A 171 -5.17 0.03 -6.83
CA PHE A 171 -4.83 -0.68 -8.06
C PHE A 171 -3.32 -0.94 -8.17
N LEU A 172 -2.49 0.04 -7.79
CA LEU A 172 -1.04 -0.13 -7.76
C LEU A 172 -0.62 -1.18 -6.72
N GLU A 173 -1.15 -1.12 -5.48
CA GLU A 173 -0.86 -2.12 -4.45
C GLU A 173 -1.31 -3.54 -4.88
N GLU A 174 -2.50 -3.67 -5.46
CA GLU A 174 -2.96 -4.95 -6.02
C GLU A 174 -2.08 -5.41 -7.19
N SER A 175 -1.56 -4.48 -8.00
CA SER A 175 -0.65 -4.79 -9.10
C SER A 175 0.72 -5.26 -8.63
N TYR A 176 1.12 -4.92 -7.39
CA TYR A 176 2.39 -5.35 -6.79
C TYR A 176 2.33 -6.74 -6.15
N THR A 177 1.15 -7.34 -6.06
CA THR A 177 0.93 -8.62 -5.39
C THR A 177 0.63 -9.72 -6.42
N ASP A 178 1.27 -10.87 -6.27
CA ASP A 178 0.93 -12.07 -7.04
C ASP A 178 -0.37 -12.69 -6.52
N LYS A 179 -1.35 -12.87 -7.40
CA LYS A 179 -2.69 -13.34 -7.02
C LYS A 179 -2.72 -14.77 -6.49
N LEU A 180 -1.78 -15.62 -6.94
CA LEU A 180 -1.71 -17.02 -6.54
C LEU A 180 -1.05 -17.19 -5.18
N THR A 181 0.17 -16.66 -5.03
CA THR A 181 1.03 -16.87 -3.85
C THR A 181 0.82 -15.84 -2.76
N LYS A 182 0.16 -14.72 -3.06
CA LYS A 182 0.00 -13.54 -2.18
C LYS A 182 1.30 -12.84 -1.79
N LEU A 183 2.44 -13.29 -2.28
CA LEU A 183 3.70 -12.55 -2.18
C LEU A 183 3.66 -11.32 -3.09
N LYS A 184 4.51 -10.34 -2.81
CA LYS A 184 4.76 -9.29 -3.80
C LYS A 184 5.36 -9.89 -5.07
N ASN A 185 5.03 -9.32 -6.21
CA ASN A 185 5.56 -9.74 -7.50
C ASN A 185 6.80 -8.89 -7.89
N ARG A 186 7.28 -9.08 -9.11
CA ARG A 186 8.44 -8.35 -9.65
C ARG A 186 8.26 -6.83 -9.62
N MET A 187 7.05 -6.31 -9.87
CA MET A 187 6.78 -4.87 -9.78
C MET A 187 6.88 -4.39 -8.33
N GLY A 188 6.33 -5.17 -7.38
CA GLY A 188 6.45 -4.90 -5.96
C GLY A 188 7.89 -4.90 -5.46
N PHE A 189 8.75 -5.77 -6.00
CA PHE A 189 10.19 -5.76 -5.74
C PHE A 189 10.84 -4.42 -6.11
N PHE A 190 10.63 -3.92 -7.33
CA PHE A 190 11.22 -2.64 -7.76
C PHE A 190 10.66 -1.44 -7.00
N ALA A 191 9.38 -1.48 -6.63
CA ALA A 191 8.76 -0.45 -5.80
C ALA A 191 9.41 -0.39 -4.40
N ASP A 192 9.55 -1.53 -3.73
CA ASP A 192 10.22 -1.62 -2.42
C ASP A 192 11.71 -1.27 -2.52
N PHE A 193 12.37 -1.70 -3.60
CA PHE A 193 13.78 -1.37 -3.82
C PHE A 193 14.00 0.14 -3.85
N THR A 194 13.19 0.84 -4.61
CA THR A 194 13.28 2.30 -4.73
C THR A 194 12.97 3.01 -3.40
N LYS A 195 12.02 2.49 -2.62
CA LYS A 195 11.53 3.11 -1.39
C LYS A 195 12.40 2.81 -0.17
N THR A 196 12.86 1.56 -0.04
CA THR A 196 13.47 1.06 1.21
C THR A 196 14.93 0.71 1.06
N TYR A 197 15.29 -0.05 0.02
CA TYR A 197 16.63 -0.64 -0.08
C TYR A 197 17.67 0.31 -0.66
N LYS A 198 17.27 1.28 -1.47
CA LYS A 198 18.16 2.28 -2.07
C LYS A 198 18.97 3.09 -1.05
N ASP A 199 18.37 3.38 0.10
CA ASP A 199 19.07 4.14 1.15
C ASP A 199 20.00 3.24 1.98
N ILE A 200 19.67 1.96 2.15
CA ILE A 200 20.56 0.96 2.78
C ILE A 200 21.85 0.81 1.97
N ILE A 201 21.75 0.76 0.65
CA ILE A 201 22.92 0.60 -0.24
C ILE A 201 23.89 1.77 -0.16
N LYS A 202 23.39 2.97 0.11
CA LYS A 202 24.22 4.18 0.24
C LYS A 202 25.00 4.26 1.55
N ASP A 203 24.60 3.47 2.54
CA ASP A 203 25.27 3.42 3.84
C ASP A 203 26.36 2.34 3.81
N PRO A 204 27.67 2.71 3.82
CA PRO A 204 28.75 1.75 3.73
C PRO A 204 28.86 0.82 4.95
N THR A 205 28.19 1.14 6.04
CA THR A 205 28.17 0.33 7.27
C THR A 205 27.12 -0.79 7.20
N ARG A 206 26.16 -0.68 6.30
CA ARG A 206 25.06 -1.65 6.13
C ARG A 206 25.37 -2.65 5.02
N LYS A 207 24.79 -3.83 5.15
CA LYS A 207 24.89 -4.91 4.17
C LYS A 207 23.52 -5.23 3.60
N LEU A 208 23.48 -5.50 2.31
CA LEU A 208 22.30 -5.98 1.62
C LEU A 208 22.72 -7.20 0.81
N SER A 209 22.03 -8.30 0.98
CA SER A 209 22.24 -9.52 0.20
C SER A 209 20.92 -9.99 -0.39
N LEU A 210 21.01 -10.75 -1.46
CA LEU A 210 19.84 -11.35 -2.09
C LEU A 210 20.15 -12.77 -2.56
N PHE A 211 19.10 -13.56 -2.68
CA PHE A 211 19.15 -14.79 -3.48
C PHE A 211 17.98 -14.84 -4.46
N ILE A 212 18.22 -15.48 -5.60
CA ILE A 212 17.19 -15.97 -6.51
C ILE A 212 17.10 -17.46 -6.36
N CYS A 213 15.90 -18.01 -6.39
CA CYS A 213 15.67 -19.45 -6.32
C CYS A 213 14.54 -19.89 -7.25
N ASP A 214 14.53 -21.17 -7.58
CA ASP A 214 13.62 -21.75 -8.56
C ASP A 214 13.26 -23.17 -8.15
N ILE A 215 12.00 -23.57 -8.36
CA ILE A 215 11.52 -24.91 -8.06
C ILE A 215 12.07 -25.90 -9.10
N ASP A 216 12.86 -26.85 -8.65
CA ASP A 216 13.52 -27.80 -9.52
C ASP A 216 12.52 -28.66 -10.29
N LYS A 217 12.67 -28.68 -11.62
CA LYS A 217 11.84 -29.48 -12.54
C LYS A 217 10.33 -29.20 -12.40
N PHE A 218 9.93 -27.96 -12.11
CA PHE A 218 8.54 -27.59 -11.91
C PHE A 218 7.64 -27.95 -13.11
N LYS A 219 8.15 -27.83 -14.34
CA LYS A 219 7.44 -28.29 -15.53
C LYS A 219 7.02 -29.76 -15.41
N ARG A 220 7.89 -30.63 -14.85
CA ARG A 220 7.56 -32.06 -14.64
C ARG A 220 6.43 -32.24 -13.62
N VAL A 221 6.32 -31.37 -12.62
CA VAL A 221 5.18 -31.38 -11.68
C VAL A 221 3.89 -31.11 -12.44
N ASN A 222 3.88 -30.05 -13.26
CA ASN A 222 2.70 -29.69 -14.08
C ASN A 222 2.36 -30.80 -15.08
N ASP A 223 3.35 -31.35 -15.77
CA ASP A 223 3.13 -32.41 -16.77
C ASP A 223 2.62 -33.74 -16.14
N THR A 224 2.96 -34.00 -14.86
CA THR A 224 2.60 -35.25 -14.17
C THR A 224 1.29 -35.14 -13.39
N TYR A 225 1.06 -34.01 -12.71
CA TYR A 225 -0.04 -33.85 -11.75
C TYR A 225 -1.06 -32.77 -12.16
N GLY A 226 -0.81 -32.08 -13.29
CA GLY A 226 -1.65 -30.99 -13.77
C GLY A 226 -1.29 -29.63 -13.18
N HIS A 227 -1.79 -28.57 -13.83
CA HIS A 227 -1.49 -27.19 -13.44
C HIS A 227 -2.04 -26.82 -12.06
N ASN A 228 -3.21 -27.35 -11.66
CA ASN A 228 -3.74 -27.09 -10.33
C ASN A 228 -2.81 -27.59 -9.23
N ALA A 229 -2.21 -28.77 -9.42
CA ALA A 229 -1.24 -29.32 -8.47
C ALA A 229 0.06 -28.49 -8.45
N GLY A 230 0.49 -27.98 -9.60
CA GLY A 230 1.60 -27.01 -9.67
C GLY A 230 1.30 -25.73 -8.92
N ASP A 231 0.09 -25.20 -9.05
CA ASP A 231 -0.36 -24.01 -8.29
C ASP A 231 -0.32 -24.24 -6.77
N GLU A 232 -0.72 -25.43 -6.30
CA GLU A 232 -0.61 -25.79 -4.87
C GLU A 232 0.85 -25.90 -4.41
N VAL A 233 1.76 -26.43 -5.24
CA VAL A 233 3.21 -26.43 -4.94
C VAL A 233 3.75 -25.01 -4.85
N LEU A 234 3.35 -24.10 -5.74
CA LEU A 234 3.74 -22.67 -5.68
C LEU A 234 3.26 -22.00 -4.39
N LYS A 235 2.00 -22.23 -3.98
CA LYS A 235 1.45 -21.71 -2.74
C LYS A 235 2.17 -22.29 -1.52
N HIS A 236 2.45 -23.59 -1.52
CA HIS A 236 3.16 -24.28 -0.45
C HIS A 236 4.56 -23.72 -0.24
N VAL A 237 5.34 -23.56 -1.32
CA VAL A 237 6.67 -22.95 -1.28
C VAL A 237 6.60 -21.50 -0.79
N ALA A 238 5.68 -20.72 -1.33
CA ALA A 238 5.50 -19.32 -0.92
C ALA A 238 5.15 -19.20 0.57
N GLY A 239 4.32 -20.09 1.10
CA GLY A 239 4.00 -20.17 2.53
C GLY A 239 5.22 -20.44 3.39
N ILE A 240 6.00 -21.48 3.06
CA ILE A 240 7.26 -21.80 3.76
C ILE A 240 8.22 -20.59 3.75
N MET A 241 8.38 -19.97 2.59
CA MET A 241 9.27 -18.80 2.46
C MET A 241 8.78 -17.61 3.29
N SER A 242 7.49 -17.30 3.25
CA SER A 242 6.88 -16.20 3.99
C SER A 242 7.02 -16.39 5.52
N GLU A 243 6.72 -17.59 6.01
CA GLU A 243 6.84 -17.93 7.45
C GLU A 243 8.30 -17.84 7.96
N ASN A 244 9.26 -17.96 7.05
CA ASN A 244 10.68 -17.89 7.36
C ASN A 244 11.34 -16.57 6.94
N THR A 245 10.58 -15.52 6.63
CA THR A 245 11.07 -14.18 6.27
C THR A 245 10.87 -13.23 7.45
N ARG A 246 11.89 -12.40 7.77
CA ARG A 246 11.77 -11.36 8.81
C ARG A 246 10.98 -10.16 8.25
N ASP A 247 10.31 -9.39 9.11
CA ASP A 247 9.54 -8.20 8.70
C ASP A 247 10.38 -7.14 7.95
N VAL A 248 11.70 -7.11 8.21
CA VAL A 248 12.64 -6.19 7.58
C VAL A 248 13.18 -6.66 6.24
N ASP A 249 12.94 -7.93 5.88
CA ASP A 249 13.38 -8.53 4.61
C ASP A 249 12.23 -8.54 3.61
N GLY A 250 12.56 -8.65 2.32
CA GLY A 250 11.56 -8.71 1.26
C GLY A 250 11.55 -10.07 0.57
N MET A 251 10.34 -10.64 0.39
CA MET A 251 10.11 -11.87 -0.35
C MET A 251 9.17 -11.62 -1.51
N TYR A 252 9.56 -12.08 -2.72
CA TYR A 252 8.84 -11.77 -3.96
C TYR A 252 8.75 -12.99 -4.86
N ARG A 253 7.61 -13.13 -5.58
CA ARG A 253 7.53 -14.03 -6.72
C ARG A 253 8.10 -13.33 -7.95
N TRP A 254 9.24 -13.81 -8.44
CA TRP A 254 9.98 -13.17 -9.51
C TRP A 254 9.50 -13.56 -10.91
N GLY A 255 9.14 -14.82 -11.08
CA GLY A 255 8.68 -15.40 -12.34
C GLY A 255 7.63 -16.48 -12.11
N GLY A 256 7.46 -17.37 -13.09
CA GLY A 256 6.52 -18.48 -13.01
C GLY A 256 6.74 -19.38 -11.79
N GLU A 257 7.97 -19.88 -11.64
CA GLU A 257 8.42 -20.78 -10.58
C GLU A 257 9.61 -20.23 -9.80
N GLU A 258 9.96 -18.94 -10.04
CA GLU A 258 11.11 -18.25 -9.47
C GLU A 258 10.69 -17.30 -8.35
N PHE A 259 11.51 -17.25 -7.31
CA PHE A 259 11.36 -16.35 -6.19
C PHE A 259 12.66 -15.60 -5.91
N ILE A 260 12.55 -14.41 -5.34
CA ILE A 260 13.69 -13.60 -4.93
C ILE A 260 13.47 -13.14 -3.49
N MET A 261 14.54 -13.17 -2.70
CA MET A 261 14.55 -12.62 -1.34
C MET A 261 15.64 -11.57 -1.21
N ILE A 262 15.31 -10.43 -0.60
CA ILE A 262 16.27 -9.42 -0.18
C ILE A 262 16.39 -9.46 1.33
N MET A 263 17.63 -9.51 1.84
CA MET A 263 17.94 -9.54 3.26
C MET A 263 18.73 -8.31 3.67
N THR A 264 18.13 -7.53 4.56
CA THR A 264 18.72 -6.31 5.10
C THR A 264 19.69 -6.61 6.24
N ASP A 265 20.75 -5.80 6.35
CA ASP A 265 21.79 -5.93 7.38
C ASP A 265 22.37 -7.37 7.46
N THR A 266 22.49 -8.01 6.30
CA THR A 266 22.92 -9.41 6.19
C THR A 266 23.99 -9.51 5.12
N ASP A 267 25.12 -10.12 5.47
CA ASP A 267 26.21 -10.39 4.54
C ASP A 267 25.94 -11.65 3.70
N ILE A 268 26.85 -11.94 2.77
CA ILE A 268 26.72 -13.09 1.86
C ILE A 268 26.63 -14.42 2.60
N ASN A 269 27.34 -14.58 3.73
CA ASN A 269 27.34 -15.81 4.50
C ASN A 269 25.99 -16.02 5.20
N GLY A 270 25.46 -14.99 5.88
CA GLY A 270 24.15 -15.04 6.50
C GLY A 270 23.03 -15.28 5.49
N CYS A 271 23.15 -14.70 4.27
CA CYS A 271 22.21 -14.95 3.21
C CYS A 271 22.29 -16.40 2.68
N ALA A 272 23.49 -16.93 2.54
CA ALA A 272 23.72 -18.33 2.14
C ALA A 272 23.20 -19.33 3.18
N GLU A 273 23.40 -19.07 4.47
CA GLU A 273 22.85 -19.89 5.57
C GLU A 273 21.32 -19.89 5.54
N LYS A 274 20.71 -18.75 5.29
CA LYS A 274 19.26 -18.64 5.13
C LYS A 274 18.74 -19.41 3.95
N ALA A 275 19.41 -19.26 2.78
CA ALA A 275 19.07 -20.00 1.57
C ALA A 275 19.17 -21.53 1.79
N GLU A 276 20.23 -22.00 2.45
CA GLU A 276 20.42 -23.44 2.77
C GLU A 276 19.36 -23.93 3.79
N THR A 277 18.98 -23.10 4.74
CA THR A 277 17.90 -23.42 5.69
C THR A 277 16.57 -23.62 4.95
N LEU A 278 16.21 -22.68 4.06
CA LEU A 278 15.00 -22.78 3.24
C LEU A 278 15.05 -23.99 2.31
N ARG A 279 16.19 -24.23 1.66
CA ARG A 279 16.40 -25.41 0.81
C ARG A 279 16.05 -26.71 1.56
N LYS A 280 16.59 -26.87 2.77
CA LYS A 280 16.35 -28.06 3.60
C LYS A 280 14.90 -28.20 4.07
N ILE A 281 14.27 -27.11 4.47
CA ILE A 281 12.85 -27.10 4.86
C ILE A 281 12.00 -27.54 3.68
N ILE A 282 12.23 -26.97 2.49
CA ILE A 282 11.46 -27.26 1.28
C ILE A 282 11.70 -28.72 0.84
N GLU A 283 12.95 -29.21 0.84
CA GLU A 283 13.28 -30.62 0.51
C GLU A 283 12.60 -31.61 1.44
N ALA A 284 12.50 -31.27 2.74
CA ALA A 284 11.85 -32.11 3.74
C ALA A 284 10.30 -31.99 3.74
N SER A 285 9.75 -30.99 3.10
CA SER A 285 8.32 -30.72 3.08
C SER A 285 7.59 -31.61 2.08
N GLU A 286 6.28 -31.78 2.29
CA GLU A 286 5.39 -32.52 1.41
C GLU A 286 4.19 -31.62 1.06
N CYS A 287 4.00 -31.37 -0.23
CA CYS A 287 2.81 -30.69 -0.72
C CYS A 287 1.73 -31.74 -1.05
N VAL A 288 0.55 -31.62 -0.45
CA VAL A 288 -0.59 -32.50 -0.75
C VAL A 288 -1.52 -31.76 -1.69
N ALA A 289 -1.63 -32.23 -2.92
CA ALA A 289 -2.52 -31.67 -3.94
C ALA A 289 -3.26 -32.76 -4.70
N GLU A 290 -4.57 -32.61 -4.86
CA GLU A 290 -5.43 -33.54 -5.59
C GLU A 290 -5.26 -35.02 -5.18
N GLY A 291 -5.03 -35.25 -3.87
CA GLY A 291 -4.83 -36.59 -3.31
C GLY A 291 -3.41 -37.16 -3.52
N ASN A 292 -2.50 -36.43 -4.12
CA ASN A 292 -1.11 -36.84 -4.31
C ASN A 292 -0.18 -36.11 -3.33
N VAL A 293 0.85 -36.82 -2.86
CA VAL A 293 1.97 -36.24 -2.12
C VAL A 293 3.08 -35.88 -3.09
N ILE A 294 3.34 -34.58 -3.28
CA ILE A 294 4.30 -34.07 -4.24
C ILE A 294 5.55 -33.58 -3.50
N LYS A 295 6.68 -34.29 -3.74
CA LYS A 295 8.00 -33.89 -3.26
C LYS A 295 8.68 -33.01 -4.30
N HIS A 296 9.28 -31.93 -3.83
CA HIS A 296 9.97 -30.97 -4.67
C HIS A 296 11.21 -30.43 -3.97
N THR A 297 12.13 -29.91 -4.74
CA THR A 297 13.35 -29.26 -4.24
C THR A 297 13.50 -27.89 -4.90
N MET A 298 14.42 -27.09 -4.41
CA MET A 298 14.74 -25.79 -4.99
C MET A 298 16.24 -25.59 -5.10
N SER A 299 16.65 -24.86 -6.13
CA SER A 299 18.01 -24.38 -6.35
C SER A 299 18.10 -22.89 -6.05
N PHE A 300 19.25 -22.45 -5.53
CA PHE A 300 19.46 -21.08 -5.06
C PHE A 300 20.76 -20.50 -5.59
N GLY A 301 20.73 -19.24 -6.05
CA GLY A 301 21.89 -18.42 -6.36
C GLY A 301 21.94 -17.22 -5.43
N VAL A 302 23.02 -17.06 -4.67
CA VAL A 302 23.17 -16.05 -3.60
C VAL A 302 24.20 -15.01 -4.00
N THR A 303 23.90 -13.73 -3.77
CA THR A 303 24.86 -12.64 -3.94
C THR A 303 24.73 -11.60 -2.85
N GLN A 304 25.83 -10.92 -2.54
CA GLN A 304 25.79 -9.67 -1.78
C GLN A 304 25.72 -8.53 -2.77
N PHE A 305 24.89 -7.55 -2.44
CA PHE A 305 24.67 -6.40 -3.29
C PHE A 305 25.96 -5.56 -3.39
N ASP A 306 26.38 -5.30 -4.62
CA ASP A 306 27.50 -4.41 -4.94
C ASP A 306 26.94 -3.02 -5.29
N PRO A 307 27.21 -1.99 -4.47
CA PRO A 307 26.72 -0.64 -4.72
C PRO A 307 27.30 0.03 -5.98
N ALA A 308 28.38 -0.51 -6.55
CA ALA A 308 28.95 -0.06 -7.81
C ALA A 308 28.20 -0.54 -9.05
N LYS A 309 27.34 -1.54 -8.89
CA LYS A 309 26.52 -2.13 -9.94
C LYS A 309 25.08 -1.63 -9.90
N THR A 310 24.39 -1.72 -11.02
CA THR A 310 22.94 -1.52 -11.06
C THR A 310 22.20 -2.64 -10.31
N ILE A 311 20.92 -2.45 -10.04
CA ILE A 311 20.10 -3.51 -9.44
C ILE A 311 19.99 -4.72 -10.36
N GLU A 312 19.83 -4.47 -11.65
CA GLU A 312 19.73 -5.51 -12.68
C GLU A 312 21.02 -6.34 -12.78
N GLU A 313 22.19 -5.71 -12.68
CA GLU A 313 23.48 -6.40 -12.68
C GLU A 313 23.65 -7.27 -11.43
N ASN A 314 23.24 -6.77 -10.24
CA ASN A 314 23.27 -7.56 -9.01
C ASN A 314 22.32 -8.76 -9.06
N ILE A 315 21.14 -8.59 -9.64
CA ILE A 315 20.19 -9.68 -9.88
C ILE A 315 20.77 -10.69 -10.86
N SER A 316 21.42 -10.23 -11.93
CA SER A 316 22.07 -11.10 -12.92
C SER A 316 23.19 -11.94 -12.32
N ASP A 317 23.94 -11.39 -11.36
CA ASP A 317 24.98 -12.17 -10.64
C ASP A 317 24.36 -13.35 -9.85
N ALA A 318 23.23 -13.12 -9.19
CA ALA A 318 22.50 -14.18 -8.48
C ALA A 318 21.90 -15.21 -9.46
N ASP A 319 21.37 -14.76 -10.60
CA ASP A 319 20.79 -15.61 -11.64
C ASP A 319 21.85 -16.55 -12.26
N GLN A 320 23.05 -16.06 -12.54
CA GLN A 320 24.16 -16.91 -13.02
C GLN A 320 24.51 -18.01 -12.03
N LYS A 321 24.46 -17.72 -10.73
CA LYS A 321 24.72 -18.70 -9.67
C LYS A 321 23.56 -19.70 -9.57
N LEU A 322 22.31 -19.25 -9.70
CA LEU A 322 21.15 -20.14 -9.80
C LEU A 322 21.26 -21.08 -11.00
N TYR A 323 21.67 -20.56 -12.15
CA TYR A 323 21.94 -21.40 -13.33
C TYR A 323 23.02 -22.46 -13.04
N THR A 324 24.11 -22.06 -12.38
CA THR A 324 25.15 -22.98 -11.95
C THR A 324 24.63 -24.07 -11.01
N ALA A 325 23.74 -23.69 -10.06
CA ALA A 325 23.09 -24.64 -9.14
C ALA A 325 22.27 -25.70 -9.92
N LYS A 326 21.50 -25.24 -10.92
CA LYS A 326 20.69 -26.13 -11.78
C LYS A 326 21.55 -27.09 -12.62
N GLU A 327 22.63 -26.60 -13.21
CA GLU A 327 23.55 -27.43 -14.02
C GLU A 327 24.39 -28.41 -13.16
N SER A 328 24.73 -28.02 -11.94
CA SER A 328 25.54 -28.85 -11.04
C SER A 328 24.74 -29.96 -10.34
N GLY A 329 23.47 -30.18 -10.70
CA GLY A 329 22.65 -31.29 -10.19
C GLY A 329 21.46 -30.85 -9.34
N ARG A 330 21.15 -29.54 -9.27
CA ARG A 330 20.01 -28.94 -8.55
C ARG A 330 20.08 -29.13 -7.04
N ASN A 331 18.99 -28.75 -6.35
CA ASN A 331 18.81 -28.90 -4.90
C ASN A 331 20.03 -28.42 -4.10
N ARG A 332 20.49 -27.20 -4.37
CA ARG A 332 21.69 -26.64 -3.76
C ARG A 332 21.70 -25.12 -3.75
N VAL A 333 22.59 -24.59 -2.94
CA VAL A 333 22.93 -23.17 -2.87
C VAL A 333 24.29 -22.95 -3.52
N ILE A 334 24.39 -21.95 -4.41
CA ILE A 334 25.65 -21.45 -4.97
C ILE A 334 25.82 -19.99 -4.54
N VAL A 335 27.03 -19.67 -4.08
CA VAL A 335 27.41 -18.35 -3.54
C VAL A 335 28.37 -17.62 -4.46
#